data_ed7e5462f639710c51bb798beb65833a
#
_entry.id   ed7e5462f639710c51bb798beb65833a
#
_cell.length_a   1.000
_cell.length_b   1.000
_cell.length_c   1.000
_cell.angle_alpha   90.00
_cell.angle_beta   90.00
_cell.angle_gamma   90.00
#
_symmetry.space_group_name_H-M   'P 1'
#
loop_
_entity.id
_entity.type
_entity.pdbx_description
1 polymer ?
#
loop_
_entity_poly.entity_id
_entity_poly.type
_entity_poly.pdbx_seq_one_letter_code
_entity_poly.pdbx_strand_id
1 'polypeptide(L)'
;MSTNQYDVLVLGAGASGLMTAYMAAQRGRKVVVVEKANKVGKKILMSGGGKCNFTNLYVEPSNFISHNPHFVISALTRYTNWDFIGMVCEYGIEYEERKHGQLFTLKGAKEILAMLLSECEKTGLVDIKTNCEVKAITALDEQGFQIATTLGYFEAESVVIASGGLSIPTLGGSGIGYEIAKQFGHHVYPTRAGLVPFTFSDSFKEVTTRLSGNAVDATLSNDLNSFTEALLFTHRGLSGPSSLQLSNYWDVGQSFKIDFLPTVDLHDYLKAKKHSQPKALLRTLLGEHFPKSVVVE
;
A
#
# COMPACT_ATOMS: atom_id res chain seq x y z
N MET A 1 29.46 -2.87 29.25
CA MET A 1 28.86 -3.45 28.03
C MET A 1 29.26 -2.54 26.87
N SER A 2 29.88 -3.07 25.83
CA SER A 2 30.28 -2.22 24.68
C SER A 2 29.00 -1.73 23.99
N THR A 3 28.76 -0.43 24.00
CA THR A 3 27.71 0.20 23.23
C THR A 3 28.08 0.15 21.75
N ASN A 4 27.17 -0.38 20.93
CA ASN A 4 27.32 -0.35 19.48
C ASN A 4 26.95 1.06 19.00
N GLN A 5 27.94 1.87 18.61
CA GLN A 5 27.73 3.24 18.14
C GLN A 5 27.58 3.33 16.63
N TYR A 6 26.56 4.06 16.21
CA TYR A 6 26.21 4.31 14.80
C TYR A 6 25.82 5.79 14.60
N ASP A 7 25.93 6.28 13.37
CA ASP A 7 25.41 7.60 13.04
C ASP A 7 23.88 7.55 12.89
N VAL A 8 23.37 6.44 12.33
CA VAL A 8 21.92 6.28 12.07
C VAL A 8 21.46 4.89 12.49
N LEU A 9 20.39 4.84 13.29
CA LEU A 9 19.60 3.61 13.49
C LEU A 9 18.32 3.69 12.71
N VAL A 10 18.04 2.66 11.90
CA VAL A 10 16.81 2.52 11.12
C VAL A 10 15.95 1.41 11.71
N LEU A 11 14.74 1.74 12.16
CA LEU A 11 13.78 0.77 12.70
C LEU A 11 12.92 0.20 11.58
N GLY A 12 13.20 -1.03 11.17
CA GLY A 12 12.50 -1.79 10.15
C GLY A 12 13.30 -1.97 8.86
N ALA A 13 13.41 -3.20 8.38
CA ALA A 13 14.10 -3.59 7.15
C ALA A 13 13.12 -3.85 5.99
N GLY A 14 12.12 -3.00 5.84
CA GLY A 14 11.22 -2.93 4.69
C GLY A 14 11.80 -2.04 3.57
N ALA A 15 10.96 -1.71 2.57
CA ALA A 15 11.37 -0.88 1.43
C ALA A 15 11.96 0.47 1.87
N SER A 16 11.23 1.22 2.72
CA SER A 16 11.69 2.52 3.20
C SER A 16 12.95 2.42 4.07
N GLY A 17 13.06 1.38 4.91
CA GLY A 17 14.21 1.21 5.77
C GLY A 17 15.48 0.87 5.01
N LEU A 18 15.43 -0.07 4.06
CA LEU A 18 16.56 -0.42 3.22
C LEU A 18 16.99 0.76 2.33
N MET A 19 16.01 1.48 1.76
CA MET A 19 16.26 2.68 0.97
C MET A 19 16.95 3.76 1.81
N THR A 20 16.47 4.02 3.03
CA THR A 20 17.09 4.97 3.97
C THR A 20 18.51 4.55 4.33
N ALA A 21 18.72 3.26 4.60
CA ALA A 21 20.00 2.76 5.02
C ALA A 21 21.09 2.96 3.95
N TYR A 22 20.81 2.55 2.70
CA TYR A 22 21.80 2.72 1.66
C TYR A 22 22.04 4.19 1.32
N MET A 23 20.99 5.04 1.31
CA MET A 23 21.13 6.48 1.04
C MET A 23 21.95 7.21 2.13
N ALA A 24 21.80 6.83 3.40
CA ALA A 24 22.63 7.35 4.48
C ALA A 24 24.07 6.85 4.36
N ALA A 25 24.26 5.58 4.06
CA ALA A 25 25.59 4.98 3.90
C ALA A 25 26.36 5.54 2.69
N GLN A 26 25.70 5.84 1.58
CA GLN A 26 26.31 6.56 0.45
C GLN A 26 26.84 7.95 0.83
N ARG A 27 26.31 8.56 1.90
CA ARG A 27 26.79 9.83 2.47
C ARG A 27 27.88 9.63 3.52
N GLY A 28 28.43 8.41 3.63
CA GLY A 28 29.48 8.07 4.58
C GLY A 28 29.00 7.82 6.01
N ARG A 29 27.69 7.65 6.24
CA ARG A 29 27.13 7.39 7.57
C ARG A 29 27.15 5.91 7.89
N LYS A 30 27.59 5.56 9.11
CA LYS A 30 27.52 4.21 9.65
C LYS A 30 26.10 3.92 10.13
N VAL A 31 25.44 2.93 9.53
CA VAL A 31 24.02 2.64 9.71
C VAL A 31 23.81 1.27 10.34
N VAL A 32 22.92 1.18 11.32
CA VAL A 32 22.33 -0.10 11.73
C VAL A 32 20.85 -0.14 11.40
N VAL A 33 20.42 -1.20 10.74
CA VAL A 33 18.99 -1.50 10.50
C VAL A 33 18.57 -2.59 11.46
N VAL A 34 17.55 -2.33 12.28
CA VAL A 34 17.01 -3.31 13.23
C VAL A 34 15.64 -3.79 12.75
N GLU A 35 15.48 -5.11 12.61
CA GLU A 35 14.27 -5.75 12.14
C GLU A 35 13.79 -6.80 13.14
N LYS A 36 12.54 -6.67 13.60
CA LYS A 36 11.93 -7.63 14.55
C LYS A 36 11.77 -9.01 13.94
N ALA A 37 11.47 -9.10 12.67
CA ALA A 37 11.27 -10.36 11.98
C ALA A 37 12.61 -11.08 11.71
N ASN A 38 12.51 -12.38 11.45
CA ASN A 38 13.66 -13.21 11.08
C ASN A 38 14.16 -13.01 9.64
N LYS A 39 13.44 -12.23 8.82
CA LYS A 39 13.77 -11.95 7.41
C LYS A 39 13.41 -10.50 7.06
N VAL A 40 14.25 -9.88 6.27
CA VAL A 40 14.05 -8.55 5.72
C VAL A 40 13.03 -8.56 4.57
N GLY A 41 12.41 -7.42 4.28
CA GLY A 41 11.62 -7.20 3.06
C GLY A 41 10.33 -8.02 2.93
N LYS A 42 9.76 -8.55 4.02
CA LYS A 42 8.57 -9.42 3.95
C LYS A 42 7.41 -8.81 3.16
N LYS A 43 7.13 -7.51 3.34
CA LYS A 43 6.06 -6.81 2.59
C LYS A 43 6.43 -6.59 1.13
N ILE A 44 7.71 -6.37 0.80
CA ILE A 44 8.18 -6.31 -0.59
C ILE A 44 7.86 -7.63 -1.29
N LEU A 45 8.25 -8.76 -0.68
CA LEU A 45 8.06 -10.10 -1.25
C LEU A 45 6.59 -10.49 -1.48
N MET A 46 5.66 -9.89 -0.74
CA MET A 46 4.21 -10.12 -0.87
C MET A 46 3.52 -9.12 -1.78
N SER A 47 4.16 -7.99 -2.08
CA SER A 47 3.55 -6.92 -2.87
C SER A 47 3.20 -7.38 -4.29
N GLY A 48 2.08 -6.89 -4.82
CA GLY A 48 1.62 -7.23 -6.16
C GLY A 48 1.44 -8.73 -6.41
N GLY A 49 1.06 -9.51 -5.40
CA GLY A 49 0.94 -10.96 -5.51
C GLY A 49 2.28 -11.67 -5.73
N GLY A 50 3.37 -11.11 -5.21
CA GLY A 50 4.73 -11.63 -5.35
C GLY A 50 5.49 -11.13 -6.58
N LYS A 51 4.83 -10.33 -7.44
CA LYS A 51 5.44 -9.70 -8.63
C LYS A 51 5.93 -8.26 -8.38
N CYS A 52 5.77 -7.74 -7.19
CA CYS A 52 6.14 -6.38 -6.79
C CYS A 52 5.62 -5.28 -7.72
N ASN A 53 4.49 -4.67 -7.37
CA ASN A 53 4.17 -3.36 -7.91
C ASN A 53 5.16 -2.36 -7.31
N PHE A 54 6.28 -2.09 -7.99
CA PHE A 54 7.39 -1.36 -7.39
C PHE A 54 7.25 0.15 -7.55
N THR A 55 6.54 0.63 -8.57
CA THR A 55 6.19 2.04 -8.75
C THR A 55 5.05 2.23 -9.77
N ASN A 56 4.73 3.50 -10.05
CA ASN A 56 3.76 3.90 -11.05
C ASN A 56 4.36 5.02 -11.92
N LEU A 57 4.03 5.06 -13.21
CA LEU A 57 4.49 6.09 -14.15
C LEU A 57 3.93 7.49 -13.82
N TYR A 58 2.73 7.54 -13.24
CA TYR A 58 1.96 8.75 -13.01
C TYR A 58 1.93 9.16 -11.53
N VAL A 59 3.09 9.09 -10.86
CA VAL A 59 3.20 9.48 -9.44
C VAL A 59 3.17 11.01 -9.33
N GLU A 60 2.16 11.53 -8.64
CA GLU A 60 1.99 12.96 -8.37
C GLU A 60 1.63 13.19 -6.89
N PRO A 61 1.92 14.37 -6.33
CA PRO A 61 1.55 14.68 -4.94
C PRO A 61 0.06 14.50 -4.63
N SER A 62 -0.82 14.74 -5.60
CA SER A 62 -2.28 14.55 -5.52
C SER A 62 -2.70 13.10 -5.26
N ASN A 63 -1.84 12.12 -5.56
CA ASN A 63 -2.11 10.70 -5.27
C ASN A 63 -1.93 10.34 -3.79
N PHE A 64 -1.45 11.26 -2.97
CA PHE A 64 -1.18 11.04 -1.55
C PHE A 64 -2.20 11.79 -0.69
N ILE A 65 -3.12 11.05 -0.08
CA ILE A 65 -4.19 11.61 0.74
C ILE A 65 -3.63 11.90 2.14
N SER A 66 -3.68 13.17 2.56
CA SER A 66 -3.18 13.64 3.85
C SER A 66 -3.89 14.91 4.28
N HIS A 67 -3.92 15.17 5.61
CA HIS A 67 -4.32 16.47 6.15
C HIS A 67 -3.43 17.63 5.67
N ASN A 68 -2.19 17.33 5.32
CA ASN A 68 -1.28 18.28 4.69
C ASN A 68 -1.00 17.83 3.24
N PRO A 69 -1.67 18.40 2.23
CA PRO A 69 -1.48 18.00 0.84
C PRO A 69 -0.08 18.29 0.29
N HIS A 70 0.69 19.15 0.99
CA HIS A 70 2.06 19.50 0.61
C HIS A 70 3.12 18.57 1.23
N PHE A 71 2.74 17.69 2.14
CA PHE A 71 3.67 16.87 2.93
C PHE A 71 4.66 16.08 2.07
N VAL A 72 4.20 15.51 0.95
CA VAL A 72 5.01 14.62 0.10
C VAL A 72 5.81 15.34 -0.98
N ILE A 73 5.52 16.61 -1.27
CA ILE A 73 6.10 17.34 -2.42
C ILE A 73 7.63 17.34 -2.38
N SER A 74 8.21 17.71 -1.23
CA SER A 74 9.68 17.74 -1.08
C SER A 74 10.33 16.37 -1.28
N ALA A 75 9.70 15.30 -0.83
CA ALA A 75 10.22 13.95 -1.00
C ALA A 75 10.16 13.51 -2.47
N LEU A 76 9.02 13.70 -3.12
CA LEU A 76 8.80 13.29 -4.51
C LEU A 76 9.61 14.11 -5.53
N THR A 77 9.97 15.37 -5.21
CA THR A 77 10.84 16.18 -6.08
C THR A 77 12.32 15.86 -5.91
N ARG A 78 12.73 15.36 -4.74
CA ARG A 78 14.14 14.98 -4.48
C ARG A 78 14.48 13.57 -4.92
N TYR A 79 13.51 12.69 -4.92
CA TYR A 79 13.63 11.31 -5.39
C TYR A 79 12.31 10.91 -6.05
N THR A 80 12.34 10.89 -7.37
CA THR A 80 11.16 10.65 -8.20
C THR A 80 10.93 9.16 -8.45
N ASN A 81 9.76 8.81 -8.98
CA ASN A 81 9.52 7.47 -9.50
C ASN A 81 10.50 7.10 -10.64
N TRP A 82 10.94 8.08 -11.42
CA TRP A 82 11.90 7.88 -12.51
C TRP A 82 13.32 7.56 -12.00
N ASP A 83 13.73 8.15 -10.88
CA ASP A 83 15.00 7.79 -10.22
C ASP A 83 14.97 6.32 -9.78
N PHE A 84 13.83 5.86 -9.22
CA PHE A 84 13.70 4.45 -8.84
C PHE A 84 13.63 3.51 -10.04
N ILE A 85 12.93 3.90 -11.14
CA ILE A 85 12.93 3.16 -12.40
C ILE A 85 14.35 3.07 -12.96
N GLY A 86 15.12 4.17 -12.93
CA GLY A 86 16.52 4.18 -13.34
C GLY A 86 17.36 3.14 -12.59
N MET A 87 17.22 3.11 -11.25
CA MET A 87 17.89 2.11 -10.41
C MET A 87 17.49 0.67 -10.77
N VAL A 88 16.20 0.41 -11.01
CA VAL A 88 15.70 -0.90 -11.45
C VAL A 88 16.31 -1.31 -12.80
N CYS A 89 16.42 -0.36 -13.74
CA CYS A 89 17.06 -0.58 -15.05
C CYS A 89 18.58 -0.85 -14.94
N GLU A 90 19.29 -0.12 -14.07
CA GLU A 90 20.72 -0.33 -13.80
C GLU A 90 21.04 -1.74 -13.31
N TYR A 91 20.11 -2.34 -12.56
CA TYR A 91 20.21 -3.73 -12.12
C TYR A 91 19.73 -4.76 -13.15
N GLY A 92 19.32 -4.33 -14.35
CA GLY A 92 18.82 -5.21 -15.39
C GLY A 92 17.54 -5.95 -15.01
N ILE A 93 16.74 -5.40 -14.11
CA ILE A 93 15.48 -6.00 -13.67
C ILE A 93 14.43 -5.73 -14.75
N GLU A 94 13.91 -6.80 -15.33
CA GLU A 94 12.85 -6.73 -16.34
C GLU A 94 11.49 -6.50 -15.68
N TYR A 95 10.69 -5.61 -16.27
CA TYR A 95 9.36 -5.27 -15.77
C TYR A 95 8.35 -5.04 -16.88
N GLU A 96 7.08 -5.07 -16.53
CA GLU A 96 5.94 -4.78 -17.41
C GLU A 96 5.11 -3.62 -16.85
N GLU A 97 4.56 -2.82 -17.75
CA GLU A 97 3.50 -1.87 -17.41
C GLU A 97 2.15 -2.59 -17.41
N ARG A 98 1.33 -2.31 -16.41
CA ARG A 98 -0.07 -2.73 -16.32
C ARG A 98 -0.99 -1.53 -16.35
N LYS A 99 -2.30 -1.78 -16.18
CA LYS A 99 -3.33 -0.73 -16.16
C LYS A 99 -2.91 0.43 -15.24
N HIS A 100 -3.21 1.65 -15.67
CA HIS A 100 -2.97 2.89 -14.92
C HIS A 100 -1.51 3.18 -14.59
N GLY A 101 -0.58 2.75 -15.43
CA GLY A 101 0.85 3.03 -15.27
C GLY A 101 1.55 2.26 -14.15
N GLN A 102 0.94 1.22 -13.62
CA GLN A 102 1.56 0.36 -12.61
C GLN A 102 2.71 -0.45 -13.20
N LEU A 103 3.87 -0.47 -12.52
CA LEU A 103 5.04 -1.23 -12.96
C LEU A 103 5.28 -2.45 -12.07
N PHE A 104 5.38 -3.63 -12.68
CA PHE A 104 5.57 -4.90 -12.02
C PHE A 104 6.80 -5.62 -12.54
N THR A 105 7.60 -6.24 -11.66
CA THR A 105 8.72 -7.08 -12.09
C THR A 105 8.22 -8.36 -12.75
N LEU A 106 8.93 -8.83 -13.77
CA LEU A 106 8.56 -10.09 -14.47
C LEU A 106 8.94 -11.33 -13.67
N LYS A 107 10.14 -11.35 -13.08
CA LYS A 107 10.70 -12.52 -12.38
C LYS A 107 10.33 -12.55 -10.88
N GLY A 108 9.74 -11.47 -10.35
CA GLY A 108 9.18 -11.43 -9.00
C GLY A 108 9.87 -10.48 -8.03
N ALA A 109 9.20 -10.24 -6.93
CA ALA A 109 9.58 -9.26 -5.90
C ALA A 109 10.98 -9.48 -5.27
N LYS A 110 11.53 -10.67 -5.41
CA LYS A 110 12.88 -10.99 -4.91
C LYS A 110 13.97 -10.15 -5.58
N GLU A 111 13.79 -9.76 -6.84
CA GLU A 111 14.78 -8.93 -7.56
C GLU A 111 14.89 -7.55 -6.95
N ILE A 112 13.76 -6.90 -6.61
CA ILE A 112 13.75 -5.59 -5.94
C ILE A 112 14.39 -5.68 -4.54
N LEU A 113 14.08 -6.74 -3.79
CA LEU A 113 14.71 -6.93 -2.49
C LEU A 113 16.21 -7.15 -2.61
N ALA A 114 16.67 -7.98 -3.54
CA ALA A 114 18.09 -8.24 -3.78
C ALA A 114 18.83 -6.97 -4.20
N MET A 115 18.24 -6.16 -5.07
CA MET A 115 18.77 -4.84 -5.46
C MET A 115 19.00 -3.94 -4.26
N LEU A 116 18.00 -3.74 -3.40
CA LEU A 116 18.11 -2.89 -2.22
C LEU A 116 19.15 -3.40 -1.22
N LEU A 117 19.26 -4.73 -1.02
CA LEU A 117 20.28 -5.33 -0.18
C LEU A 117 21.68 -5.14 -0.78
N SER A 118 21.85 -5.33 -2.06
CA SER A 118 23.12 -5.10 -2.75
C SER A 118 23.60 -3.65 -2.59
N GLU A 119 22.69 -2.66 -2.69
CA GLU A 119 23.05 -1.26 -2.43
C GLU A 119 23.50 -1.02 -0.99
N CYS A 120 22.86 -1.65 -0.02
CA CYS A 120 23.31 -1.59 1.37
C CYS A 120 24.71 -2.22 1.57
N GLU A 121 24.98 -3.34 0.91
CA GLU A 121 26.25 -4.08 1.02
C GLU A 121 27.41 -3.34 0.35
N LYS A 122 27.20 -2.69 -0.81
CA LYS A 122 28.25 -2.00 -1.59
C LYS A 122 29.03 -0.97 -0.77
N THR A 123 28.37 -0.32 0.18
CA THR A 123 29.00 0.74 0.99
C THR A 123 29.89 0.20 2.11
N GLY A 124 29.66 -1.03 2.59
CA GLY A 124 30.30 -1.61 3.75
C GLY A 124 29.95 -0.90 5.09
N LEU A 125 28.99 0.04 5.07
CA LEU A 125 28.63 0.87 6.21
C LEU A 125 27.25 0.53 6.80
N VAL A 126 26.55 -0.49 6.27
CA VAL A 126 25.22 -0.90 6.73
C VAL A 126 25.28 -2.25 7.44
N ASP A 127 24.92 -2.25 8.71
CA ASP A 127 24.68 -3.45 9.49
C ASP A 127 23.19 -3.76 9.57
N ILE A 128 22.76 -4.96 9.17
CA ILE A 128 21.35 -5.40 9.30
C ILE A 128 21.24 -6.46 10.41
N LYS A 129 20.41 -6.17 11.42
CA LYS A 129 20.15 -7.06 12.56
C LYS A 129 18.71 -7.54 12.53
N THR A 130 18.49 -8.79 12.13
CA THR A 130 17.18 -9.45 12.20
C THR A 130 16.94 -10.07 13.58
N ASN A 131 15.70 -10.50 13.89
CA ASN A 131 15.28 -10.93 15.23
C ASN A 131 15.64 -9.90 16.32
N CYS A 132 15.68 -8.62 15.94
CA CYS A 132 16.04 -7.51 16.80
C CYS A 132 14.82 -6.62 17.01
N GLU A 133 14.15 -6.79 18.14
CA GLU A 133 12.97 -6.00 18.51
C GLU A 133 13.39 -4.80 19.36
N VAL A 134 12.97 -3.61 18.96
CA VAL A 134 13.12 -2.38 19.76
C VAL A 134 12.14 -2.42 20.92
N LYS A 135 12.63 -2.18 22.14
CA LYS A 135 11.87 -2.14 23.39
C LYS A 135 11.64 -0.72 23.87
N ALA A 136 12.65 0.14 23.73
CA ALA A 136 12.56 1.55 24.12
C ALA A 136 13.55 2.39 23.32
N ILE A 137 13.22 3.66 23.12
CA ILE A 137 14.10 4.68 22.57
C ILE A 137 14.13 5.84 23.56
N THR A 138 15.31 6.24 23.98
CA THR A 138 15.51 7.33 24.93
C THR A 138 16.44 8.36 24.30
N ALA A 139 16.05 9.63 24.33
CA ALA A 139 16.96 10.72 23.96
C ALA A 139 18.05 10.85 25.02
N LEU A 140 19.27 11.11 24.58
CA LEU A 140 20.40 11.40 25.45
C LEU A 140 20.53 12.90 25.69
N ASP A 141 21.01 13.30 26.87
CA ASP A 141 21.07 14.70 27.29
C ASP A 141 21.98 15.57 26.40
N GLU A 142 23.08 15.00 25.89
CA GLU A 142 24.03 15.77 25.08
C GLU A 142 23.67 15.76 23.59
N GLN A 143 23.49 14.58 23.00
CA GLN A 143 23.04 14.43 21.61
C GLN A 143 22.81 12.96 21.25
N GLY A 144 21.75 12.67 20.48
CA GLY A 144 21.48 11.33 19.98
C GLY A 144 20.48 10.55 20.83
N PHE A 145 20.50 9.24 20.63
CA PHE A 145 19.50 8.32 21.18
C PHE A 145 20.16 7.04 21.68
N GLN A 146 19.65 6.49 22.77
CA GLN A 146 19.90 5.14 23.20
C GLN A 146 18.70 4.27 22.89
N ILE A 147 18.93 3.13 22.25
CA ILE A 147 17.90 2.20 21.80
C ILE A 147 18.10 0.86 22.48
N ALA A 148 17.16 0.51 23.36
CA ALA A 148 17.09 -0.80 24.00
C ALA A 148 16.42 -1.80 23.06
N THR A 149 17.08 -2.93 22.81
CA THR A 149 16.57 -4.00 21.93
C THR A 149 16.71 -5.37 22.58
N THR A 150 16.15 -6.39 21.93
CA THR A 150 16.34 -7.80 22.33
C THR A 150 17.78 -8.28 22.14
N LEU A 151 18.61 -7.59 21.38
CA LEU A 151 20.03 -7.91 21.14
C LEU A 151 20.99 -7.00 21.95
N GLY A 152 20.48 -6.21 22.91
CA GLY A 152 21.26 -5.27 23.71
C GLY A 152 20.98 -3.82 23.33
N TYR A 153 21.90 -2.94 23.70
CA TYR A 153 21.78 -1.50 23.50
C TYR A 153 22.55 -1.05 22.27
N PHE A 154 21.95 -0.12 21.54
CA PHE A 154 22.56 0.65 20.46
C PHE A 154 22.51 2.12 20.82
N GLU A 155 23.48 2.89 20.35
CA GLU A 155 23.47 4.34 20.38
C GLU A 155 23.59 4.88 18.97
N ALA A 156 22.83 5.94 18.65
CA ALA A 156 22.85 6.57 17.34
C ALA A 156 22.61 8.07 17.45
N GLU A 157 23.26 8.85 16.58
CA GLU A 157 22.99 10.29 16.47
C GLU A 157 21.55 10.58 15.98
N SER A 158 21.06 9.71 15.11
CA SER A 158 19.73 9.84 14.52
C SER A 158 18.98 8.51 14.50
N VAL A 159 17.66 8.55 14.68
CA VAL A 159 16.77 7.39 14.57
C VAL A 159 15.75 7.63 13.46
N VAL A 160 15.63 6.68 12.55
CA VAL A 160 14.64 6.70 11.47
C VAL A 160 13.60 5.62 11.70
N ILE A 161 12.34 6.04 11.78
CA ILE A 161 11.21 5.13 11.98
C ILE A 161 10.70 4.67 10.61
N ALA A 162 11.07 3.45 10.23
CA ALA A 162 10.69 2.79 8.98
C ALA A 162 9.93 1.46 9.23
N SER A 163 9.29 1.34 10.39
CA SER A 163 8.58 0.14 10.85
C SER A 163 7.34 -0.22 10.03
N GLY A 164 6.90 0.66 9.14
CA GLY A 164 5.63 0.56 8.44
C GLY A 164 4.45 0.94 9.34
N GLY A 165 3.24 0.66 8.87
CA GLY A 165 2.00 0.95 9.59
C GLY A 165 1.26 -0.31 10.02
N LEU A 166 0.00 -0.15 10.42
CA LEU A 166 -0.88 -1.22 10.94
C LEU A 166 -1.35 -2.23 9.87
N SER A 167 -0.94 -2.06 8.61
CA SER A 167 -1.31 -2.99 7.54
C SER A 167 -0.63 -4.35 7.69
N ILE A 168 -1.39 -5.42 7.49
CA ILE A 168 -0.92 -6.81 7.49
C ILE A 168 -0.10 -7.14 8.75
N PRO A 169 -0.73 -7.25 9.93
CA PRO A 169 -0.02 -7.53 11.19
C PRO A 169 0.83 -8.80 11.16
N THR A 170 0.39 -9.83 10.44
CA THR A 170 1.11 -11.10 10.25
C THR A 170 2.46 -10.96 9.56
N LEU A 171 2.67 -9.86 8.82
CA LEU A 171 3.95 -9.52 8.18
C LEU A 171 4.76 -8.48 8.96
N GLY A 172 4.43 -8.24 10.23
CA GLY A 172 5.16 -7.31 11.10
C GLY A 172 4.61 -5.88 11.11
N GLY A 173 3.41 -5.65 10.57
CA GLY A 173 2.71 -4.37 10.74
C GLY A 173 2.43 -4.10 12.22
N SER A 174 2.86 -2.95 12.74
CA SER A 174 2.67 -2.58 14.15
C SER A 174 2.46 -1.08 14.33
N GLY A 175 1.92 -0.70 15.48
CA GLY A 175 1.72 0.70 15.86
C GLY A 175 2.95 1.38 16.46
N ILE A 176 4.08 0.69 16.58
CA ILE A 176 5.26 1.20 17.30
C ILE A 176 5.74 2.58 16.80
N GLY A 177 5.64 2.82 15.49
CA GLY A 177 6.01 4.13 14.91
C GLY A 177 5.13 5.26 15.42
N TYR A 178 3.84 5.02 15.62
CA TYR A 178 2.90 6.01 16.17
C TYR A 178 3.15 6.24 17.65
N GLU A 179 3.50 5.21 18.41
CA GLU A 179 3.83 5.30 19.83
C GLU A 179 5.10 6.13 20.05
N ILE A 180 6.13 5.85 19.25
CA ILE A 180 7.39 6.62 19.26
C ILE A 180 7.14 8.07 18.88
N ALA A 181 6.35 8.34 17.83
CA ALA A 181 6.00 9.70 17.42
C ALA A 181 5.32 10.47 18.57
N LYS A 182 4.37 9.86 19.27
CA LYS A 182 3.71 10.45 20.44
C LYS A 182 4.68 10.67 21.60
N GLN A 183 5.58 9.72 21.86
CA GLN A 183 6.61 9.83 22.90
C GLN A 183 7.49 11.08 22.70
N PHE A 184 7.81 11.41 21.44
CA PHE A 184 8.60 12.59 21.09
C PHE A 184 7.75 13.84 20.80
N GLY A 185 6.50 13.86 21.24
CA GLY A 185 5.64 15.05 21.20
C GLY A 185 4.99 15.34 19.84
N HIS A 186 5.07 14.44 18.88
CA HIS A 186 4.41 14.62 17.59
C HIS A 186 2.90 14.36 17.71
N HIS A 187 2.12 15.19 17.01
CA HIS A 187 0.69 14.93 16.85
C HIS A 187 0.48 13.79 15.85
N VAL A 188 -0.24 12.75 16.28
CA VAL A 188 -0.62 11.61 15.45
C VAL A 188 -2.12 11.67 15.20
N TYR A 189 -2.51 11.93 13.97
CA TYR A 189 -3.92 11.89 13.58
C TYR A 189 -4.49 10.48 13.73
N PRO A 190 -5.81 10.35 14.02
CA PRO A 190 -6.47 9.06 14.05
C PRO A 190 -6.22 8.28 12.76
N THR A 191 -5.73 7.04 12.91
CA THR A 191 -5.48 6.18 11.76
C THR A 191 -6.76 5.51 11.32
N ARG A 192 -6.94 5.37 10.00
CA ARG A 192 -8.02 4.59 9.40
C ARG A 192 -7.48 3.67 8.31
N ALA A 193 -8.19 2.60 8.05
CA ALA A 193 -7.83 1.69 6.98
C ALA A 193 -8.08 2.37 5.63
N GLY A 194 -7.12 2.26 4.71
CA GLY A 194 -7.22 2.70 3.33
C GLY A 194 -7.06 1.52 2.37
N LEU A 195 -7.61 1.61 1.17
CA LEU A 195 -7.62 0.55 0.17
C LEU A 195 -8.19 -0.76 0.73
N VAL A 196 -9.35 -0.68 1.40
CA VAL A 196 -9.99 -1.82 2.05
C VAL A 196 -11.37 -2.10 1.45
N PRO A 197 -11.84 -3.36 1.49
CA PRO A 197 -13.19 -3.71 1.09
C PRO A 197 -14.26 -3.05 1.95
N PHE A 198 -15.42 -2.73 1.38
CA PHE A 198 -16.61 -2.41 2.14
C PHE A 198 -17.23 -3.69 2.69
N THR A 199 -17.64 -3.66 3.96
CA THR A 199 -18.35 -4.76 4.61
C THR A 199 -19.74 -4.30 5.00
N PHE A 200 -20.73 -5.18 4.84
CA PHE A 200 -22.13 -4.91 5.17
C PHE A 200 -22.57 -5.79 6.35
N SER A 201 -23.45 -5.25 7.17
CA SER A 201 -24.10 -5.94 8.29
C SER A 201 -25.63 -6.05 8.13
N ASP A 202 -26.18 -5.44 7.10
CA ASP A 202 -27.59 -5.40 6.75
C ASP A 202 -27.98 -6.47 5.69
N SER A 203 -29.18 -6.36 5.15
CA SER A 203 -29.72 -7.29 4.14
C SER A 203 -28.88 -7.34 2.85
N PHE A 204 -28.15 -6.26 2.52
CA PHE A 204 -27.31 -6.27 1.32
C PHE A 204 -26.13 -7.26 1.43
N LYS A 205 -25.74 -7.62 2.66
CA LYS A 205 -24.77 -8.70 2.89
C LYS A 205 -25.24 -10.04 2.33
N GLU A 206 -26.53 -10.33 2.37
CA GLU A 206 -27.08 -11.57 1.80
C GLU A 206 -26.91 -11.58 0.28
N VAL A 207 -27.19 -10.46 -0.38
CA VAL A 207 -27.00 -10.29 -1.82
C VAL A 207 -25.52 -10.49 -2.18
N THR A 208 -24.61 -9.79 -1.51
CA THR A 208 -23.18 -9.93 -1.79
C THR A 208 -22.64 -11.33 -1.53
N THR A 209 -23.22 -12.05 -0.55
CA THR A 209 -22.86 -13.44 -0.25
C THR A 209 -23.29 -14.39 -1.40
N ARG A 210 -24.52 -14.26 -1.91
CA ARG A 210 -25.01 -15.06 -3.05
C ARG A 210 -24.23 -14.78 -4.33
N LEU A 211 -23.77 -13.53 -4.52
CA LEU A 211 -22.96 -13.09 -5.66
C LEU A 211 -21.46 -13.31 -5.47
N SER A 212 -21.01 -13.85 -4.33
CA SER A 212 -19.59 -13.97 -4.00
C SER A 212 -18.80 -14.68 -5.11
N GLY A 213 -17.67 -14.07 -5.49
CA GLY A 213 -16.81 -14.55 -6.58
C GLY A 213 -17.13 -13.95 -7.95
N ASN A 214 -18.26 -13.27 -8.13
CA ASN A 214 -18.54 -12.53 -9.36
C ASN A 214 -17.85 -11.18 -9.35
N ALA A 215 -17.37 -10.76 -10.52
CA ALA A 215 -16.86 -9.42 -10.77
C ALA A 215 -17.64 -8.78 -11.92
N VAL A 216 -17.87 -7.47 -11.83
CA VAL A 216 -18.48 -6.65 -12.87
C VAL A 216 -17.73 -5.32 -12.96
N ASP A 217 -17.65 -4.73 -14.14
CA ASP A 217 -17.17 -3.35 -14.27
C ASP A 217 -18.26 -2.42 -13.77
N ALA A 218 -17.93 -1.55 -12.83
CA ALA A 218 -18.87 -0.65 -12.20
C ALA A 218 -18.22 0.67 -11.82
N THR A 219 -19.01 1.74 -11.78
CA THR A 219 -18.59 3.01 -11.20
C THR A 219 -19.10 3.11 -9.77
N LEU A 220 -18.18 3.24 -8.82
CA LEU A 220 -18.50 3.59 -7.44
C LEU A 220 -18.18 5.06 -7.21
N SER A 221 -19.13 5.79 -6.64
CA SER A 221 -18.99 7.23 -6.43
C SER A 221 -19.60 7.70 -5.12
N ASN A 222 -19.02 8.75 -4.55
CA ASN A 222 -19.60 9.58 -3.51
C ASN A 222 -19.47 11.06 -3.95
N ASP A 223 -19.77 12.00 -3.04
CA ASP A 223 -19.73 13.43 -3.34
C ASP A 223 -18.30 13.96 -3.62
N LEU A 224 -17.27 13.20 -3.25
CA LEU A 224 -15.87 13.60 -3.37
C LEU A 224 -15.18 12.99 -4.58
N ASN A 225 -15.47 11.72 -4.91
CA ASN A 225 -14.72 10.97 -5.91
C ASN A 225 -15.57 9.92 -6.62
N SER A 226 -15.07 9.48 -7.78
CA SER A 226 -15.69 8.44 -8.60
C SER A 226 -14.61 7.55 -9.22
N PHE A 227 -14.84 6.23 -9.17
CA PHE A 227 -13.88 5.22 -9.68
C PHE A 227 -14.63 4.18 -10.52
N THR A 228 -14.24 4.06 -11.80
CA THR A 228 -14.81 3.10 -12.75
C THR A 228 -13.82 1.98 -13.01
N GLU A 229 -14.01 0.86 -12.34
CA GLU A 229 -13.18 -0.34 -12.47
C GLU A 229 -13.94 -1.59 -12.02
N ALA A 230 -13.28 -2.76 -12.04
CA ALA A 230 -13.86 -4.00 -11.56
C ALA A 230 -14.31 -3.89 -10.09
N LEU A 231 -15.55 -4.24 -9.84
CA LEU A 231 -16.18 -4.44 -8.55
C LEU A 231 -16.31 -5.95 -8.30
N LEU A 232 -15.80 -6.43 -7.18
CA LEU A 232 -15.85 -7.83 -6.80
C LEU A 232 -16.84 -8.03 -5.65
N PHE A 233 -17.82 -8.90 -5.82
CA PHE A 233 -18.69 -9.36 -4.74
C PHE A 233 -17.98 -10.39 -3.88
N THR A 234 -18.07 -10.25 -2.57
CA THR A 234 -17.49 -11.17 -1.58
C THR A 234 -18.55 -11.58 -0.54
N HIS A 235 -18.31 -12.65 0.18
CA HIS A 235 -19.20 -13.09 1.26
C HIS A 235 -19.35 -12.10 2.43
N ARG A 236 -18.55 -11.01 2.45
CA ARG A 236 -18.61 -9.97 3.47
C ARG A 236 -19.10 -8.62 2.92
N GLY A 237 -19.11 -8.45 1.61
CA GLY A 237 -19.44 -7.19 0.98
C GLY A 237 -18.76 -7.00 -0.37
N LEU A 238 -18.23 -5.81 -0.64
CA LEU A 238 -17.68 -5.40 -1.91
C LEU A 238 -16.18 -5.16 -1.83
N SER A 239 -15.46 -5.68 -2.81
CA SER A 239 -14.03 -5.51 -3.01
C SER A 239 -13.76 -5.17 -4.48
N GLY A 240 -12.52 -5.32 -4.93
CA GLY A 240 -12.12 -4.94 -6.29
C GLY A 240 -11.61 -3.50 -6.36
N PRO A 241 -10.91 -3.13 -7.44
CA PRO A 241 -10.23 -1.84 -7.55
C PRO A 241 -11.13 -0.62 -7.31
N SER A 242 -12.35 -0.58 -7.88
CA SER A 242 -13.28 0.52 -7.68
C SER A 242 -13.68 0.72 -6.21
N SER A 243 -13.96 -0.38 -5.51
CA SER A 243 -14.31 -0.41 -4.09
C SER A 243 -13.12 0.02 -3.21
N LEU A 244 -11.94 -0.55 -3.46
CA LEU A 244 -10.74 -0.27 -2.69
C LEU A 244 -10.30 1.20 -2.82
N GLN A 245 -10.38 1.77 -4.02
CA GLN A 245 -10.05 3.19 -4.24
C GLN A 245 -11.04 4.11 -3.54
N LEU A 246 -12.36 3.87 -3.68
CA LEU A 246 -13.37 4.71 -3.03
C LEU A 246 -13.27 4.68 -1.51
N SER A 247 -12.82 3.56 -0.91
CA SER A 247 -12.68 3.44 0.55
C SER A 247 -11.74 4.47 1.17
N ASN A 248 -10.82 5.06 0.41
CA ASN A 248 -9.94 6.13 0.89
C ASN A 248 -10.68 7.46 1.10
N TYR A 249 -11.83 7.65 0.45
CA TYR A 249 -12.63 8.87 0.42
C TYR A 249 -14.00 8.69 1.08
N TRP A 250 -14.18 7.63 1.86
CA TRP A 250 -15.43 7.28 2.51
C TRP A 250 -15.24 7.18 4.02
N ASP A 251 -16.16 7.74 4.78
CA ASP A 251 -16.22 7.62 6.23
C ASP A 251 -17.41 6.76 6.65
N VAL A 252 -17.27 6.09 7.79
CA VAL A 252 -18.33 5.21 8.34
C VAL A 252 -19.65 5.96 8.49
N GLY A 253 -20.70 5.41 7.90
CA GLY A 253 -22.05 5.99 7.91
C GLY A 253 -22.41 6.83 6.69
N GLN A 254 -21.45 7.12 5.81
CA GLN A 254 -21.75 7.79 4.53
C GLN A 254 -22.31 6.78 3.52
N SER A 255 -23.19 7.26 2.65
CA SER A 255 -23.66 6.52 1.48
C SER A 255 -22.72 6.69 0.30
N PHE A 256 -22.71 5.72 -0.59
CA PHE A 256 -22.09 5.81 -1.91
C PHE A 256 -23.01 5.19 -2.97
N LYS A 257 -22.81 5.56 -4.22
CA LYS A 257 -23.59 5.07 -5.35
C LYS A 257 -22.79 4.04 -6.13
N ILE A 258 -23.49 3.06 -6.70
CA ILE A 258 -22.92 2.08 -7.61
C ILE A 258 -23.69 2.14 -8.92
N ASP A 259 -23.01 2.49 -10.00
CA ASP A 259 -23.49 2.31 -11.36
C ASP A 259 -22.90 1.01 -11.90
N PHE A 260 -23.74 0.01 -12.08
CA PHE A 260 -23.33 -1.31 -12.55
C PHE A 260 -23.14 -1.38 -14.08
N LEU A 261 -23.50 -0.32 -14.81
CA LEU A 261 -23.43 -0.32 -16.27
C LEU A 261 -22.95 1.04 -16.82
N PRO A 262 -21.74 1.49 -16.41
CA PRO A 262 -21.27 2.86 -16.64
C PRO A 262 -21.04 3.22 -18.10
N THR A 263 -20.99 2.24 -18.99
CA THR A 263 -20.74 2.43 -20.44
C THR A 263 -22.01 2.42 -21.29
N VAL A 264 -23.17 2.12 -20.69
CA VAL A 264 -24.44 1.96 -21.41
C VAL A 264 -25.54 2.73 -20.69
N ASP A 265 -26.22 3.62 -21.38
CA ASP A 265 -27.49 4.17 -20.88
C ASP A 265 -28.55 3.07 -20.92
N LEU A 266 -28.84 2.50 -19.74
CA LEU A 266 -29.76 1.39 -19.59
C LEU A 266 -31.19 1.76 -20.03
N HIS A 267 -31.60 3.03 -19.84
CA HIS A 267 -32.91 3.50 -20.26
C HIS A 267 -33.04 3.43 -21.79
N ASP A 268 -32.09 4.03 -22.49
CA ASP A 268 -32.11 4.07 -23.98
C ASP A 268 -31.89 2.67 -24.56
N TYR A 269 -31.01 1.86 -23.96
CA TYR A 269 -30.82 0.47 -24.33
C TYR A 269 -32.12 -0.34 -24.24
N LEU A 270 -32.80 -0.31 -23.11
CA LEU A 270 -34.06 -1.05 -22.92
C LEU A 270 -35.20 -0.53 -23.81
N LYS A 271 -35.26 0.77 -24.05
CA LYS A 271 -36.22 1.38 -24.96
C LYS A 271 -36.03 0.89 -26.39
N ALA A 272 -34.79 0.85 -26.88
CA ALA A 272 -34.45 0.32 -28.20
C ALA A 272 -34.78 -1.19 -28.30
N LYS A 273 -34.42 -1.98 -27.28
CA LYS A 273 -34.74 -3.41 -27.21
C LYS A 273 -36.25 -3.68 -27.17
N LYS A 274 -37.02 -2.86 -26.50
CA LYS A 274 -38.50 -2.97 -26.49
C LYS A 274 -39.10 -2.84 -27.89
N HIS A 275 -38.50 -2.06 -28.78
CA HIS A 275 -38.92 -1.96 -30.17
C HIS A 275 -38.41 -3.12 -31.03
N SER A 276 -37.16 -3.52 -30.88
CA SER A 276 -36.53 -4.55 -31.73
C SER A 276 -36.84 -5.97 -31.26
N GLN A 277 -37.00 -6.19 -29.96
CA GLN A 277 -37.21 -7.49 -29.32
C GLN A 277 -38.33 -7.46 -28.26
N PRO A 278 -39.58 -7.14 -28.63
CA PRO A 278 -40.66 -6.82 -27.67
C PRO A 278 -41.06 -8.00 -26.78
N LYS A 279 -40.72 -9.23 -27.14
CA LYS A 279 -41.00 -10.45 -26.35
C LYS A 279 -39.81 -10.91 -25.51
N ALA A 280 -38.64 -10.26 -25.60
CA ALA A 280 -37.46 -10.65 -24.80
C ALA A 280 -37.70 -10.35 -23.31
N LEU A 281 -37.36 -11.29 -22.47
CA LEU A 281 -37.41 -11.09 -21.04
C LEU A 281 -36.28 -10.14 -20.61
N LEU A 282 -36.54 -9.31 -19.60
CA LEU A 282 -35.53 -8.38 -19.05
C LEU A 282 -34.21 -9.10 -18.67
N ARG A 283 -34.33 -10.24 -18.03
CA ARG A 283 -33.14 -11.06 -17.67
C ARG A 283 -32.30 -11.50 -18.89
N THR A 284 -32.94 -11.69 -20.06
CA THR A 284 -32.21 -12.05 -21.29
C THR A 284 -31.44 -10.85 -21.82
N LEU A 285 -32.05 -9.67 -21.77
CA LEU A 285 -31.43 -8.42 -22.21
C LEU A 285 -30.28 -8.00 -21.29
N LEU A 286 -30.50 -8.06 -19.97
CA LEU A 286 -29.43 -7.76 -19.00
C LEU A 286 -28.30 -8.78 -19.03
N GLY A 287 -28.58 -10.03 -19.44
CA GLY A 287 -27.56 -11.08 -19.63
C GLY A 287 -26.59 -10.81 -20.76
N GLU A 288 -26.84 -9.80 -21.64
CA GLU A 288 -25.87 -9.31 -22.62
C GLU A 288 -24.71 -8.54 -21.94
N HIS A 289 -24.94 -8.02 -20.72
CA HIS A 289 -24.01 -7.14 -20.00
C HIS A 289 -23.47 -7.74 -18.70
N PHE A 290 -24.22 -8.64 -18.05
CA PHE A 290 -23.91 -9.15 -16.73
C PHE A 290 -23.83 -10.67 -16.69
N PRO A 291 -23.01 -11.22 -15.77
CA PRO A 291 -23.09 -12.67 -15.45
C PRO A 291 -24.50 -13.09 -15.03
N LYS A 292 -24.89 -14.30 -15.37
CA LYS A 292 -26.25 -14.82 -15.07
C LYS A 292 -26.63 -14.70 -13.59
N SER A 293 -25.69 -14.92 -12.69
CA SER A 293 -25.90 -14.79 -11.25
C SER A 293 -26.28 -13.38 -10.82
N VAL A 294 -25.64 -12.36 -11.43
CA VAL A 294 -25.91 -10.95 -11.14
C VAL A 294 -27.27 -10.52 -11.70
N VAL A 295 -27.67 -11.07 -12.86
CA VAL A 295 -28.98 -10.76 -13.49
C VAL A 295 -30.16 -11.31 -12.70
N VAL A 296 -29.97 -12.37 -11.94
CA VAL A 296 -31.05 -13.03 -11.15
C VAL A 296 -31.32 -12.29 -9.84
N GLU A 297 -30.30 -11.67 -9.25
CA GLU A 297 -30.41 -10.86 -8.02
C GLU A 297 -30.95 -9.46 -8.29
#